data_befe5627febc4ee1cb9fd52dcab65468
#
_entry.id   befe5627febc4ee1cb9fd52dcab65468
#
_cell.length_a   1.000
_cell.length_b   1.000
_cell.length_c   1.000
_cell.angle_alpha   90.00
_cell.angle_beta   90.00
_cell.angle_gamma   90.00
#
_symmetry.space_group_name_H-M   'P 1'
#
loop_
_entity.id
_entity.type
_entity.pdbx_description
1 polymer ?
#
loop_
_entity_poly.entity_id
_entity_poly.type
_entity_poly.pdbx_seq_one_letter_code
_entity_poly.pdbx_strand_id
1 'polypeptide(L)'
;MSDNKHTTPTSGGDQYGRCLLLSLLAVMTVLTPAELKAQSMAGQTNGLPKLVVNILVDQLRDDYLEAFMPLYGNDGFKRLFKDGRVYTQANYPMAHPDGASAAATLATGSSPSAHGIVSRKWLNRETLQPVFCVDDANFAGTGDTNDKTSPKFLGVSTVGDELKVASEGKAIVYAIAPSREMAVLSAGHAADGAVWIDDQTGNWCSTSYYGNLPAWAAVRNSYNGIAAQLKHEKWQPTSELVGNFSYYLSGGMKKPFSHAFKGDNRYVEFKTSGLVNQEITAAAKACLDGTMLGTDAITDQLSVAFYAGRFKHQQGESTLMELQDTYVRLDHALADLIKAVEHKVGEKNALFVLTSTGYTDEANIDLTKYRIPTGTFDMRKAAALLNLYLVAIYGQGNFVEACLGTQIYLNHKLVEQKQLNLAEVLERTQDFLLQLEGVKDVYTSTRLLQGAWTPGISRIRAGYNQQCSGDVMIEVAAGWHYVNSDTRENQLVRESYISYPIIFYGAGVKAEKTETPVTVDRIAPTLSKAMRIRAPNACALAPLF
;
A
#
# COMPACT_ATOMS: atom_id res chain seq x y z
N MET A 1 58.95 8.16 -62.64
CA MET A 1 59.46 9.48 -63.07
C MET A 1 59.38 10.32 -61.82
N SER A 2 60.52 10.36 -61.18
CA SER A 2 61.57 11.39 -61.05
C SER A 2 61.07 12.55 -60.18
N ASP A 3 61.70 13.06 -59.21
CA ASP A 3 63.06 13.02 -58.63
C ASP A 3 63.00 13.88 -57.36
N ASN A 4 63.53 13.39 -56.28
CA ASN A 4 64.77 13.86 -55.66
C ASN A 4 64.92 15.35 -55.31
N LYS A 5 65.10 15.74 -54.06
CA LYS A 5 66.44 16.03 -53.48
C LYS A 5 66.36 16.58 -52.05
N HIS A 6 67.07 15.87 -51.20
CA HIS A 6 67.95 16.32 -50.10
C HIS A 6 68.08 17.80 -49.77
N THR A 7 68.04 18.17 -48.52
CA THR A 7 69.21 18.65 -47.77
C THR A 7 68.92 18.76 -46.26
N THR A 8 69.72 18.11 -45.39
CA THR A 8 70.03 18.42 -44.00
C THR A 8 71.19 19.48 -44.04
N PRO A 9 71.67 19.98 -42.84
CA PRO A 9 71.24 20.04 -41.44
C PRO A 9 71.45 21.47 -40.84
N THR A 10 71.14 21.69 -39.59
CA THR A 10 72.06 22.18 -38.51
C THR A 10 71.33 22.48 -37.20
N SER A 11 71.82 21.87 -36.18
CA SER A 11 72.07 22.26 -34.81
C SER A 11 71.37 23.49 -34.18
N GLY A 12 70.65 23.28 -33.13
CA GLY A 12 70.19 24.26 -32.16
C GLY A 12 69.61 23.54 -30.95
N GLY A 13 70.57 23.13 -30.10
CA GLY A 13 70.22 22.38 -28.92
C GLY A 13 69.76 23.25 -27.75
N ASP A 14 69.20 22.58 -26.77
CA ASP A 14 69.15 22.99 -25.40
C ASP A 14 68.49 24.30 -24.97
N GLN A 15 67.15 24.37 -25.11
CA GLN A 15 66.38 25.28 -24.25
C GLN A 15 64.98 24.78 -23.86
N TYR A 16 64.52 23.63 -24.37
CA TYR A 16 63.19 23.10 -24.03
C TYR A 16 63.13 22.08 -22.88
N GLY A 17 64.30 21.62 -22.41
CA GLY A 17 64.36 20.62 -21.34
C GLY A 17 64.12 21.15 -19.93
N ARG A 18 64.26 22.45 -19.69
CA ARG A 18 64.16 23.04 -18.35
C ARG A 18 62.76 23.60 -18.00
N CYS A 19 61.92 23.89 -18.97
CA CYS A 19 60.55 24.35 -18.74
C CYS A 19 59.56 23.21 -18.51
N LEU A 20 59.82 21.99 -19.00
CA LEU A 20 58.91 20.84 -18.80
C LEU A 20 59.04 20.21 -17.40
N LEU A 21 60.19 20.30 -16.77
CA LEU A 21 60.38 19.75 -15.39
C LEU A 21 59.77 20.65 -14.31
N LEU A 22 59.70 21.97 -14.55
CA LEU A 22 59.06 22.91 -13.60
C LEU A 22 57.53 22.91 -13.73
N SER A 23 56.97 22.56 -14.86
CA SER A 23 55.52 22.43 -15.05
C SER A 23 54.98 21.09 -14.49
N LEU A 24 55.75 20.00 -14.44
CA LEU A 24 55.35 18.75 -13.82
C LEU A 24 55.39 18.81 -12.27
N LEU A 25 56.32 19.59 -11.69
CA LEU A 25 56.36 19.78 -10.22
C LEU A 25 55.23 20.69 -9.71
N ALA A 26 54.76 21.65 -10.51
CA ALA A 26 53.63 22.52 -10.14
C ALA A 26 52.24 21.81 -10.24
N VAL A 27 52.14 20.76 -11.06
CA VAL A 27 50.90 19.96 -11.18
C VAL A 27 50.80 18.93 -10.03
N MET A 28 51.92 18.41 -9.51
CA MET A 28 51.91 17.47 -8.36
C MET A 28 51.60 18.12 -7.00
N THR A 29 51.79 19.43 -6.86
CA THR A 29 51.50 20.12 -5.60
C THR A 29 50.06 20.67 -5.50
N VAL A 30 49.28 20.62 -6.59
CA VAL A 30 47.88 21.09 -6.60
C VAL A 30 46.85 19.92 -6.44
N LEU A 31 47.29 18.67 -6.63
CA LEU A 31 46.40 17.48 -6.53
C LEU A 31 46.26 16.90 -5.10
N THR A 32 47.15 17.25 -4.17
CA THR A 32 47.11 16.71 -2.83
C THR A 32 46.12 17.32 -1.84
N PRO A 33 45.56 18.54 -2.01
CA PRO A 33 44.50 19.03 -1.14
C PRO A 33 43.08 18.63 -1.56
N ALA A 34 42.89 18.15 -2.80
CA ALA A 34 41.54 17.78 -3.28
C ALA A 34 41.15 16.35 -2.89
N GLU A 35 42.09 15.44 -2.78
CA GLU A 35 41.84 14.07 -2.32
C GLU A 35 41.60 13.97 -0.81
N LEU A 36 42.15 14.89 -0.02
CA LEU A 36 41.89 14.96 1.42
C LEU A 36 40.49 15.56 1.76
N LYS A 37 39.81 16.17 0.83
CA LYS A 37 38.41 16.62 1.01
C LYS A 37 37.37 15.57 0.64
N ALA A 38 37.73 14.54 -0.08
CA ALA A 38 36.81 13.43 -0.41
C ALA A 38 36.62 12.43 0.75
N GLN A 39 37.51 12.42 1.74
CA GLN A 39 37.42 11.55 2.92
C GLN A 39 36.69 12.16 4.14
N SER A 40 36.20 13.40 4.06
CA SER A 40 35.41 14.00 5.14
C SER A 40 33.91 14.08 4.84
N MET A 41 33.36 13.28 3.94
CA MET A 41 31.91 13.14 3.75
C MET A 41 31.24 12.26 4.82
N ALA A 42 31.98 11.76 5.78
CA ALA A 42 31.43 11.09 6.96
C ALA A 42 30.84 12.05 8.03
N GLY A 43 30.73 13.35 7.73
CA GLY A 43 30.35 14.38 8.71
C GLY A 43 29.15 15.27 8.36
N GLN A 44 28.40 15.01 7.28
CA GLN A 44 27.19 15.80 6.97
C GLN A 44 25.91 14.96 7.10
N THR A 45 25.64 14.46 8.31
CA THR A 45 24.31 13.95 8.72
C THR A 45 23.36 15.09 9.11
N ASN A 46 23.75 16.35 8.96
CA ASN A 46 22.88 17.48 9.27
C ASN A 46 21.74 17.57 8.25
N GLY A 47 20.56 17.09 8.65
CA GLY A 47 19.29 17.25 7.93
C GLY A 47 18.63 15.96 7.43
N LEU A 48 19.20 14.77 7.64
CA LEU A 48 18.49 13.51 7.38
C LEU A 48 17.58 13.14 8.57
N PRO A 49 16.38 12.61 8.31
CA PRO A 49 15.57 12.06 9.38
C PRO A 49 16.28 10.84 10.01
N LYS A 50 16.23 10.73 11.33
CA LYS A 50 16.66 9.51 12.02
C LYS A 50 15.64 8.39 11.93
N LEU A 51 14.35 8.76 11.85
CA LEU A 51 13.26 7.82 11.72
C LEU A 51 12.24 8.33 10.70
N VAL A 52 11.92 7.49 9.73
CA VAL A 52 10.80 7.69 8.80
C VAL A 52 9.63 6.82 9.24
N VAL A 53 8.47 7.43 9.44
CA VAL A 53 7.24 6.73 9.84
C VAL A 53 6.23 6.78 8.70
N ASN A 54 5.96 5.62 8.09
CA ASN A 54 4.96 5.48 7.04
C ASN A 54 3.63 5.08 7.67
N ILE A 55 2.60 5.90 7.52
CA ILE A 55 1.27 5.65 8.07
C ILE A 55 0.31 5.40 6.93
N LEU A 56 -0.18 4.17 6.82
CA LEU A 56 -1.22 3.78 5.88
C LEU A 56 -2.52 3.58 6.65
N VAL A 57 -3.54 4.36 6.32
CA VAL A 57 -4.85 4.24 6.99
C VAL A 57 -5.82 3.54 6.05
N ASP A 58 -6.27 2.36 6.44
CA ASP A 58 -7.23 1.59 5.67
C ASP A 58 -8.59 2.28 5.64
N GLN A 59 -9.10 2.53 4.42
CA GLN A 59 -10.41 3.16 4.15
C GLN A 59 -10.57 4.61 4.65
N LEU A 60 -9.49 5.36 4.83
CA LEU A 60 -9.57 6.77 5.20
C LEU A 60 -10.20 7.61 4.09
N ARG A 61 -11.13 8.50 4.45
CA ARG A 61 -11.84 9.40 3.54
C ARG A 61 -11.74 10.85 4.01
N ASP A 62 -11.56 11.75 3.04
CA ASP A 62 -11.41 13.18 3.29
C ASP A 62 -12.70 13.83 3.80
N ASP A 63 -13.86 13.44 3.26
CA ASP A 63 -15.16 13.94 3.69
C ASP A 63 -15.46 13.64 5.17
N TYR A 64 -15.03 12.49 5.70
CA TYR A 64 -15.13 12.20 7.13
C TYR A 64 -14.07 12.91 7.96
N LEU A 65 -12.87 13.09 7.40
CA LEU A 65 -11.84 13.90 8.08
C LEU A 65 -12.33 15.32 8.31
N GLU A 66 -12.94 15.95 7.29
CA GLU A 66 -13.53 17.29 7.43
C GLU A 66 -14.74 17.30 8.37
N ALA A 67 -15.66 16.35 8.19
CA ALA A 67 -16.90 16.30 8.96
C ALA A 67 -16.66 16.15 10.46
N PHE A 68 -15.69 15.32 10.85
CA PHE A 68 -15.40 15.00 12.25
C PHE A 68 -14.30 15.90 12.85
N MET A 69 -13.77 16.85 12.09
CA MET A 69 -12.73 17.77 12.54
C MET A 69 -13.04 18.47 13.89
N PRO A 70 -14.29 18.88 14.18
CA PRO A 70 -14.62 19.48 15.48
C PRO A 70 -14.42 18.55 16.69
N LEU A 71 -14.46 17.21 16.46
CA LEU A 71 -14.31 16.20 17.51
C LEU A 71 -12.84 15.83 17.80
N TYR A 72 -11.91 16.24 16.92
CA TYR A 72 -10.49 15.90 17.06
C TYR A 72 -9.77 16.76 18.09
N GLY A 73 -8.73 16.17 18.69
CA GLY A 73 -7.75 16.89 19.51
C GLY A 73 -6.87 17.83 18.67
N ASN A 74 -5.91 18.49 19.32
CA ASN A 74 -5.03 19.44 18.64
C ASN A 74 -3.77 18.77 18.06
N ASP A 75 -3.40 17.57 18.54
CA ASP A 75 -2.09 16.97 18.31
C ASP A 75 -2.09 15.84 17.26
N GLY A 76 -3.29 15.43 16.78
CA GLY A 76 -3.49 14.44 15.75
C GLY A 76 -3.68 15.07 14.36
N PHE A 77 -4.82 14.84 13.72
CA PHE A 77 -5.10 15.34 12.37
C PHE A 77 -4.99 16.86 12.26
N LYS A 78 -5.48 17.63 13.26
CA LYS A 78 -5.37 19.10 13.22
C LYS A 78 -3.92 19.58 13.10
N ARG A 79 -2.99 18.95 13.83
CA ARG A 79 -1.57 19.23 13.74
C ARG A 79 -1.00 18.87 12.36
N LEU A 80 -1.31 17.69 11.87
CA LEU A 80 -0.87 17.23 10.56
C LEU A 80 -1.35 18.13 9.42
N PHE A 81 -2.60 18.58 9.45
CA PHE A 81 -3.14 19.50 8.45
C PHE A 81 -2.58 20.92 8.55
N LYS A 82 -2.26 21.39 9.76
CA LYS A 82 -1.74 22.73 9.99
C LYS A 82 -0.25 22.85 9.67
N ASP A 83 0.53 21.90 10.16
CA ASP A 83 2.00 21.99 10.17
C ASP A 83 2.64 21.09 9.09
N GLY A 84 1.86 20.26 8.40
CA GLY A 84 2.29 19.36 7.35
C GLY A 84 2.20 19.95 5.94
N ARG A 85 2.82 19.23 5.00
CA ARG A 85 2.61 19.42 3.56
C ARG A 85 1.50 18.48 3.10
N VAL A 86 0.37 19.05 2.71
CA VAL A 86 -0.88 18.35 2.44
C VAL A 86 -1.24 18.41 0.96
N TYR A 87 -1.35 17.27 0.34
CA TYR A 87 -1.93 17.08 -0.98
C TYR A 87 -3.35 16.55 -0.80
N THR A 88 -4.37 17.36 -1.11
CA THR A 88 -5.77 17.02 -0.81
C THR A 88 -6.40 16.08 -1.84
N GLN A 89 -5.82 15.96 -3.03
CA GLN A 89 -6.36 15.15 -4.13
C GLN A 89 -5.38 14.03 -4.48
N ALA A 90 -5.27 13.04 -3.61
CA ALA A 90 -4.46 11.86 -3.87
C ALA A 90 -5.25 10.77 -4.61
N ASN A 91 -4.53 9.99 -5.44
CA ASN A 91 -5.07 8.89 -6.22
C ASN A 91 -4.12 7.70 -6.21
N TYR A 92 -4.67 6.50 -6.43
CA TYR A 92 -3.86 5.36 -6.86
C TYR A 92 -3.70 5.33 -8.39
N PRO A 93 -2.57 4.83 -8.91
CA PRO A 93 -2.38 4.67 -10.36
C PRO A 93 -3.34 3.65 -10.97
N MET A 94 -3.81 2.67 -10.18
CA MET A 94 -4.78 1.65 -10.60
C MET A 94 -6.23 2.03 -10.29
N ALA A 95 -7.18 1.38 -10.96
CA ALA A 95 -8.60 1.71 -10.84
C ALA A 95 -9.24 1.16 -9.56
N HIS A 96 -8.84 -0.02 -9.12
CA HIS A 96 -9.45 -0.75 -8.00
C HIS A 96 -8.39 -1.18 -6.98
N PRO A 97 -7.88 -0.24 -6.15
CA PRO A 97 -6.99 -0.60 -5.07
C PRO A 97 -7.72 -1.40 -3.99
N ASP A 98 -7.00 -2.29 -3.33
CA ASP A 98 -7.38 -2.92 -2.07
C ASP A 98 -6.25 -2.75 -1.05
N GLY A 99 -6.42 -3.21 0.19
CA GLY A 99 -5.40 -3.04 1.23
C GLY A 99 -4.04 -3.61 0.87
N ALA A 100 -4.00 -4.73 0.13
CA ALA A 100 -2.76 -5.37 -0.29
C ALA A 100 -2.04 -4.59 -1.41
N SER A 101 -2.75 -4.31 -2.50
CA SER A 101 -2.19 -3.57 -3.63
C SER A 101 -1.83 -2.13 -3.25
N ALA A 102 -2.59 -1.51 -2.34
CA ALA A 102 -2.29 -0.20 -1.81
C ALA A 102 -1.01 -0.17 -0.98
N ALA A 103 -0.83 -1.13 -0.04
CA ALA A 103 0.39 -1.25 0.75
C ALA A 103 1.62 -1.49 -0.12
N ALA A 104 1.52 -2.39 -1.11
CA ALA A 104 2.59 -2.64 -2.07
C ALA A 104 2.93 -1.39 -2.89
N THR A 105 1.92 -0.65 -3.40
CA THR A 105 2.13 0.58 -4.18
C THR A 105 2.82 1.66 -3.34
N LEU A 106 2.39 1.86 -2.09
CA LEU A 106 3.02 2.82 -1.17
C LEU A 106 4.49 2.46 -0.90
N ALA A 107 4.78 1.19 -0.64
CA ALA A 107 6.11 0.73 -0.28
C ALA A 107 7.09 0.72 -1.46
N THR A 108 6.61 0.47 -2.69
CA THR A 108 7.46 0.29 -3.87
C THR A 108 7.49 1.50 -4.81
N GLY A 109 6.51 2.43 -4.72
CA GLY A 109 6.35 3.53 -5.68
C GLY A 109 6.03 3.06 -7.09
N SER A 110 5.36 1.91 -7.22
CA SER A 110 4.98 1.34 -8.51
C SER A 110 3.57 0.75 -8.47
N SER A 111 3.01 0.42 -9.62
CA SER A 111 1.66 -0.14 -9.74
C SER A 111 1.67 -1.69 -9.75
N PRO A 112 0.50 -2.35 -9.54
CA PRO A 112 0.36 -3.80 -9.62
C PRO A 112 0.93 -4.45 -10.87
N SER A 113 0.88 -3.78 -12.02
CA SER A 113 1.50 -4.25 -13.26
C SER A 113 3.01 -4.47 -13.15
N ALA A 114 3.68 -3.72 -12.27
CA ALA A 114 5.12 -3.83 -12.02
C ALA A 114 5.43 -4.64 -10.76
N HIS A 115 4.77 -4.35 -9.62
CA HIS A 115 5.09 -5.04 -8.35
C HIS A 115 4.41 -6.40 -8.17
N GLY A 116 3.44 -6.80 -9.04
CA GLY A 116 2.83 -8.13 -9.05
C GLY A 116 1.66 -8.33 -8.08
N ILE A 117 1.44 -7.46 -7.10
CA ILE A 117 0.35 -7.58 -6.12
C ILE A 117 -0.91 -6.94 -6.69
N VAL A 118 -1.72 -7.71 -7.40
CA VAL A 118 -2.93 -7.22 -8.07
C VAL A 118 -4.13 -7.08 -7.14
N SER A 119 -4.16 -7.87 -6.08
CA SER A 119 -5.18 -7.87 -5.03
C SER A 119 -4.72 -8.73 -3.85
N ARG A 120 -5.56 -8.81 -2.80
CA ARG A 120 -5.30 -9.69 -1.66
C ARG A 120 -5.23 -11.17 -2.05
N LYS A 121 -5.95 -11.58 -3.11
CA LYS A 121 -6.11 -12.99 -3.51
C LYS A 121 -6.31 -13.11 -5.02
N TRP A 122 -5.66 -14.11 -5.62
CA TRP A 122 -5.86 -14.47 -7.04
C TRP A 122 -5.80 -15.97 -7.24
N LEU A 123 -6.11 -16.44 -8.45
CA LEU A 123 -5.98 -17.86 -8.82
C LEU A 123 -4.53 -18.15 -9.20
N ASN A 124 -3.91 -19.11 -8.54
CA ASN A 124 -2.66 -19.68 -9.02
C ASN A 124 -2.97 -20.60 -10.22
N ARG A 125 -2.43 -20.25 -11.39
CA ARG A 125 -2.75 -20.95 -12.65
C ARG A 125 -2.13 -22.36 -12.73
N GLU A 126 -1.11 -22.66 -11.94
CA GLU A 126 -0.47 -23.97 -11.91
C GLU A 126 -1.28 -24.95 -11.06
N THR A 127 -1.68 -24.52 -9.87
CA THR A 127 -2.39 -25.35 -8.89
C THR A 127 -3.91 -25.29 -9.05
N LEU A 128 -4.43 -24.28 -9.78
CA LEU A 128 -5.85 -23.95 -9.93
C LEU A 128 -6.54 -23.69 -8.58
N GLN A 129 -5.77 -23.26 -7.61
CA GLN A 129 -6.27 -22.90 -6.28
C GLN A 129 -6.09 -21.41 -6.02
N PRO A 130 -7.02 -20.80 -5.30
CA PRO A 130 -6.84 -19.43 -4.82
C PRO A 130 -5.64 -19.34 -3.86
N VAL A 131 -4.81 -18.32 -4.07
CA VAL A 131 -3.64 -18.02 -3.25
C VAL A 131 -3.71 -16.59 -2.73
N PHE A 132 -3.36 -16.38 -1.47
CA PHE A 132 -3.21 -15.04 -0.93
C PHE A 132 -1.87 -14.43 -1.34
N CYS A 133 -1.84 -13.10 -1.48
CA CYS A 133 -0.69 -12.34 -1.99
C CYS A 133 0.60 -12.47 -1.17
N VAL A 134 0.54 -13.01 0.03
CA VAL A 134 1.70 -13.23 0.91
C VAL A 134 1.82 -14.68 1.39
N ASP A 135 1.07 -15.63 0.80
CA ASP A 135 1.21 -17.05 1.14
C ASP A 135 2.54 -17.62 0.67
N ASP A 136 3.25 -18.28 1.58
CA ASP A 136 4.47 -19.02 1.27
C ASP A 136 4.66 -20.21 2.20
N ALA A 137 4.48 -21.41 1.65
CA ALA A 137 4.59 -22.67 2.39
C ALA A 137 5.99 -22.92 3.01
N ASN A 138 7.03 -22.21 2.54
CA ASN A 138 8.40 -22.39 3.00
C ASN A 138 8.70 -21.73 4.35
N PHE A 139 7.86 -20.79 4.79
CA PHE A 139 8.08 -20.01 6.01
C PHE A 139 6.92 -20.21 6.99
N ALA A 140 7.23 -20.74 8.16
CA ALA A 140 6.25 -20.97 9.21
C ALA A 140 5.90 -19.66 9.93
N GLY A 141 4.68 -19.59 10.48
CA GLY A 141 4.28 -18.50 11.38
C GLY A 141 5.04 -18.54 12.71
N THR A 142 5.22 -17.40 13.31
CA THR A 142 5.80 -17.22 14.66
C THR A 142 4.83 -16.39 15.52
N GLY A 143 4.71 -16.69 16.83
CA GLY A 143 3.78 -16.00 17.71
C GLY A 143 2.37 -16.61 17.76
N ASP A 144 2.28 -17.93 17.63
CA ASP A 144 1.02 -18.69 17.74
C ASP A 144 0.03 -18.41 16.59
N THR A 145 0.54 -18.54 15.37
CA THR A 145 -0.23 -18.47 14.13
C THR A 145 0.08 -19.65 13.22
N ASN A 146 -0.90 -20.07 12.43
CA ASN A 146 -0.73 -21.07 11.39
C ASN A 146 -0.41 -20.48 10.02
N ASP A 147 -0.33 -19.16 9.91
CA ASP A 147 -0.03 -18.45 8.66
C ASP A 147 1.39 -18.79 8.17
N LYS A 148 1.49 -19.19 6.91
CA LYS A 148 2.74 -19.43 6.21
C LYS A 148 2.98 -18.30 5.23
N THR A 149 3.98 -17.47 5.47
CA THR A 149 3.99 -16.11 4.92
C THR A 149 5.39 -15.64 4.54
N SER A 150 5.50 -15.01 3.35
CA SER A 150 6.65 -14.19 2.94
C SER A 150 6.23 -13.17 1.87
N PRO A 151 7.07 -12.18 1.55
CA PRO A 151 6.81 -11.23 0.46
C PRO A 151 7.14 -11.78 -0.94
N LYS A 152 7.20 -13.08 -1.17
CA LYS A 152 7.72 -13.69 -2.40
C LYS A 152 7.02 -13.24 -3.69
N PHE A 153 5.75 -12.84 -3.62
CA PHE A 153 5.00 -12.36 -4.77
C PHE A 153 5.21 -10.88 -5.06
N LEU A 154 5.88 -10.15 -4.17
CA LEU A 154 6.28 -8.77 -4.41
C LEU A 154 7.52 -8.78 -5.31
N GLY A 155 7.34 -8.47 -6.59
CA GLY A 155 8.38 -8.64 -7.62
C GLY A 155 9.44 -7.53 -7.67
N VAL A 156 9.37 -6.53 -6.80
CA VAL A 156 10.23 -5.33 -6.83
C VAL A 156 10.62 -4.89 -5.42
N SER A 157 11.71 -4.10 -5.32
CA SER A 157 12.18 -3.59 -4.03
C SER A 157 11.23 -2.55 -3.43
N THR A 158 11.22 -2.46 -2.11
CA THR A 158 10.55 -1.42 -1.34
C THR A 158 11.52 -0.31 -0.92
N VAL A 159 11.00 0.80 -0.41
CA VAL A 159 11.82 1.86 0.22
C VAL A 159 12.67 1.29 1.37
N GLY A 160 12.10 0.37 2.17
CA GLY A 160 12.81 -0.32 3.25
C GLY A 160 13.95 -1.20 2.74
N ASP A 161 13.76 -1.91 1.62
CA ASP A 161 14.80 -2.73 0.99
C ASP A 161 15.97 -1.84 0.50
N GLU A 162 15.67 -0.74 -0.19
CA GLU A 162 16.69 0.21 -0.66
C GLU A 162 17.42 0.90 0.51
N LEU A 163 16.71 1.16 1.61
CA LEU A 163 17.31 1.70 2.84
C LEU A 163 18.29 0.70 3.47
N LYS A 164 17.93 -0.59 3.51
CA LYS A 164 18.82 -1.67 3.95
C LYS A 164 20.06 -1.76 3.06
N VAL A 165 19.91 -1.68 1.74
CA VAL A 165 21.05 -1.68 0.81
C VAL A 165 21.95 -0.47 1.05
N ALA A 166 21.37 0.74 1.12
CA ALA A 166 22.14 1.98 1.30
C ALA A 166 22.88 2.05 2.64
N SER A 167 22.35 1.40 3.67
CA SER A 167 22.95 1.33 5.03
C SER A 167 23.84 0.11 5.24
N GLU A 168 24.09 -0.71 4.22
CA GLU A 168 24.83 -1.97 4.36
C GLU A 168 24.18 -2.92 5.39
N GLY A 169 22.84 -2.93 5.45
CA GLY A 169 22.06 -3.74 6.39
C GLY A 169 21.92 -3.18 7.80
N LYS A 170 22.47 -2.00 8.10
CA LYS A 170 22.48 -1.42 9.45
C LYS A 170 21.18 -0.73 9.84
N ALA A 171 20.46 -0.17 8.88
CA ALA A 171 19.16 0.43 9.14
C ALA A 171 18.17 -0.59 9.71
N ILE A 172 17.31 -0.16 10.61
CA ILE A 172 16.25 -0.98 11.22
C ILE A 172 14.94 -0.68 10.52
N VAL A 173 14.25 -1.73 10.04
CA VAL A 173 12.99 -1.63 9.29
C VAL A 173 11.95 -2.53 9.92
N TYR A 174 10.85 -1.96 10.43
CA TYR A 174 9.72 -2.69 10.96
C TYR A 174 8.41 -2.28 10.30
N ALA A 175 7.46 -3.22 10.20
CA ALA A 175 6.08 -2.95 9.83
C ALA A 175 5.10 -3.57 10.82
N ILE A 176 4.07 -2.80 11.20
CA ILE A 176 3.03 -3.16 12.17
C ILE A 176 1.68 -2.85 11.54
N ALA A 177 0.82 -3.86 11.42
CA ALA A 177 -0.50 -3.71 10.82
C ALA A 177 -1.54 -4.62 11.48
N PRO A 178 -2.85 -4.31 11.38
CA PRO A 178 -3.87 -5.24 11.80
C PRO A 178 -3.94 -6.48 10.90
N SER A 179 -3.60 -6.38 9.63
CA SER A 179 -3.64 -7.48 8.67
C SER A 179 -2.25 -7.93 8.22
N ARG A 180 -2.15 -9.22 7.91
CA ARG A 180 -0.93 -9.91 7.47
C ARG A 180 -0.33 -9.28 6.22
N GLU A 181 -1.17 -9.10 5.19
CA GLU A 181 -0.74 -8.57 3.90
C GLU A 181 -0.22 -7.14 4.00
N MET A 182 -0.89 -6.28 4.78
CA MET A 182 -0.42 -4.91 4.95
C MET A 182 0.91 -4.85 5.70
N ALA A 183 1.11 -5.69 6.72
CA ALA A 183 2.37 -5.76 7.45
C ALA A 183 3.53 -6.22 6.54
N VAL A 184 3.36 -7.35 5.86
CA VAL A 184 4.41 -7.97 5.02
C VAL A 184 4.77 -7.11 3.81
N LEU A 185 3.76 -6.58 3.10
CA LEU A 185 3.99 -5.75 1.90
C LEU A 185 4.58 -4.38 2.23
N SER A 186 4.28 -3.83 3.41
CA SER A 186 4.92 -2.59 3.90
C SER A 186 6.35 -2.80 4.40
N ALA A 187 6.65 -4.00 4.90
CA ALA A 187 7.99 -4.38 5.35
C ALA A 187 8.95 -4.60 4.18
N GLY A 188 8.49 -5.30 3.13
CA GLY A 188 9.34 -5.70 2.00
C GLY A 188 10.18 -6.94 2.30
N HIS A 189 11.30 -7.08 1.56
CA HIS A 189 12.10 -8.30 1.58
C HIS A 189 13.19 -8.32 2.68
N ALA A 190 13.74 -7.16 3.00
CA ALA A 190 14.92 -7.05 3.85
C ALA A 190 14.65 -6.49 5.26
N ALA A 191 13.38 -6.37 5.66
CA ALA A 191 13.01 -5.83 6.96
C ALA A 191 13.47 -6.71 8.13
N ASP A 192 13.60 -6.09 9.31
CA ASP A 192 13.88 -6.78 10.57
C ASP A 192 12.63 -7.43 11.17
N GLY A 193 11.44 -7.03 10.72
CA GLY A 193 10.19 -7.67 11.13
C GLY A 193 8.94 -7.05 10.51
N ALA A 194 7.96 -7.93 10.27
CA ALA A 194 6.58 -7.58 9.96
C ALA A 194 5.68 -8.26 10.98
N VAL A 195 4.82 -7.49 11.66
CA VAL A 195 4.01 -7.98 12.77
C VAL A 195 2.55 -7.63 12.55
N TRP A 196 1.66 -8.60 12.72
CA TRP A 196 0.21 -8.44 12.53
C TRP A 196 -0.59 -9.16 13.61
N ILE A 197 -1.90 -8.90 13.66
CA ILE A 197 -2.82 -9.55 14.60
C ILE A 197 -3.41 -10.80 13.92
N ASP A 198 -3.22 -11.96 14.51
CA ASP A 198 -3.81 -13.21 14.03
C ASP A 198 -5.33 -13.24 14.23
N ASP A 199 -6.05 -13.73 13.21
CA ASP A 199 -7.51 -13.75 13.17
C ASP A 199 -8.14 -14.75 14.16
N GLN A 200 -7.41 -15.78 14.56
CA GLN A 200 -7.90 -16.88 15.39
C GLN A 200 -7.51 -16.70 16.85
N THR A 201 -6.27 -16.31 17.11
CA THR A 201 -5.72 -16.22 18.46
C THR A 201 -5.77 -14.80 19.05
N GLY A 202 -5.81 -13.77 18.19
CA GLY A 202 -5.68 -12.37 18.57
C GLY A 202 -4.29 -11.98 19.04
N ASN A 203 -3.31 -12.85 18.87
CA ASN A 203 -1.94 -12.56 19.23
C ASN A 203 -1.26 -11.75 18.13
N TRP A 204 -0.31 -10.93 18.52
CA TRP A 204 0.69 -10.39 17.61
C TRP A 204 1.57 -11.54 17.13
N CYS A 205 1.68 -11.69 15.83
CA CYS A 205 2.42 -12.75 15.18
C CYS A 205 3.28 -12.22 14.04
N SER A 206 4.16 -13.08 13.54
CA SER A 206 5.09 -12.81 12.45
C SER A 206 5.35 -14.10 11.65
N THR A 207 6.39 -14.12 10.85
CA THR A 207 6.82 -15.25 10.04
C THR A 207 8.31 -15.53 10.23
N SER A 208 8.69 -16.79 10.12
CA SER A 208 10.10 -17.19 10.14
C SER A 208 10.93 -16.60 8.99
N TYR A 209 10.29 -16.00 7.98
CA TYR A 209 10.97 -15.24 6.93
C TYR A 209 11.80 -14.08 7.51
N TYR A 210 11.25 -13.34 8.48
CA TYR A 210 11.93 -12.26 9.20
C TYR A 210 12.61 -12.75 10.50
N GLY A 211 12.58 -14.05 10.77
CA GLY A 211 13.14 -14.64 11.97
C GLY A 211 12.12 -14.92 13.08
N ASN A 212 12.55 -14.80 14.33
CA ASN A 212 11.66 -15.02 15.47
C ASN A 212 10.71 -13.84 15.68
N LEU A 213 9.58 -14.10 16.36
CA LEU A 213 8.70 -13.01 16.82
C LEU A 213 9.53 -12.01 17.66
N PRO A 214 9.49 -10.70 17.36
CA PRO A 214 10.21 -9.70 18.13
C PRO A 214 9.87 -9.76 19.62
N ALA A 215 10.87 -9.62 20.50
CA ALA A 215 10.69 -9.75 21.94
C ALA A 215 9.61 -8.80 22.50
N TRP A 216 9.54 -7.56 21.98
CA TRP A 216 8.50 -6.59 22.38
C TRP A 216 7.08 -7.08 22.07
N ALA A 217 6.87 -7.78 20.94
CA ALA A 217 5.57 -8.34 20.57
C ALA A 217 5.24 -9.57 21.43
N ALA A 218 6.21 -10.43 21.73
CA ALA A 218 6.04 -11.57 22.64
C ALA A 218 5.66 -11.12 24.07
N VAL A 219 6.34 -10.08 24.58
CA VAL A 219 6.01 -9.47 25.89
C VAL A 219 4.59 -8.90 25.86
N ARG A 220 4.19 -8.22 24.78
CA ARG A 220 2.83 -7.68 24.66
C ARG A 220 1.77 -8.79 24.69
N ASN A 221 1.97 -9.88 23.96
CA ASN A 221 1.07 -11.04 24.00
C ASN A 221 0.92 -11.61 25.42
N SER A 222 2.01 -11.65 26.17
CA SER A 222 2.03 -12.29 27.50
C SER A 222 1.38 -11.43 28.59
N TYR A 223 1.60 -10.11 28.57
CA TYR A 223 1.16 -9.22 29.66
C TYR A 223 -0.10 -8.40 29.33
N ASN A 224 -0.26 -8.00 28.06
CA ASN A 224 -1.37 -7.15 27.60
C ASN A 224 -1.99 -7.68 26.31
N GLY A 225 -2.12 -9.01 26.18
CA GLY A 225 -2.66 -9.63 24.98
C GLY A 225 -4.11 -9.21 24.71
N ILE A 226 -4.47 -9.04 23.46
CA ILE A 226 -5.80 -8.64 22.99
C ILE A 226 -6.88 -9.57 23.56
N ALA A 227 -6.62 -10.87 23.61
CA ALA A 227 -7.54 -11.86 24.16
C ALA A 227 -7.90 -11.60 25.64
N ALA A 228 -6.96 -11.10 26.44
CA ALA A 228 -7.18 -10.74 27.84
C ALA A 228 -7.97 -9.42 27.97
N GLN A 229 -7.64 -8.43 27.14
CA GLN A 229 -8.32 -7.13 27.10
C GLN A 229 -9.80 -7.30 26.75
N LEU A 230 -10.11 -8.03 25.67
CA LEU A 230 -11.47 -8.23 25.16
C LEU A 230 -12.42 -9.02 26.11
N LYS A 231 -11.89 -9.69 27.14
CA LYS A 231 -12.72 -10.30 28.17
C LYS A 231 -13.47 -9.29 29.02
N HIS A 232 -12.87 -8.11 29.20
CA HIS A 232 -13.36 -7.08 30.14
C HIS A 232 -13.75 -5.79 29.43
N GLU A 233 -13.16 -5.53 28.27
CA GLU A 233 -13.37 -4.31 27.52
C GLU A 233 -14.55 -4.42 26.55
N LYS A 234 -15.38 -3.38 26.53
CA LYS A 234 -16.43 -3.18 25.53
C LYS A 234 -16.11 -1.93 24.74
N TRP A 235 -16.30 -2.00 23.43
CA TRP A 235 -16.21 -0.81 22.63
C TRP A 235 -17.47 0.05 22.81
N GLN A 236 -17.27 1.24 23.31
CA GLN A 236 -18.28 2.27 23.55
C GLN A 236 -17.78 3.61 23.01
N PRO A 237 -18.66 4.59 22.76
CA PRO A 237 -18.25 5.92 22.32
C PRO A 237 -17.21 6.53 23.27
N THR A 238 -16.19 7.16 22.71
CA THR A 238 -15.10 7.84 23.46
C THR A 238 -15.62 8.99 24.33
N SER A 239 -16.69 9.66 23.88
CA SER A 239 -17.32 10.76 24.58
C SER A 239 -18.80 10.86 24.25
N GLU A 240 -19.56 11.65 25.05
CA GLU A 240 -20.98 11.95 24.79
C GLU A 240 -21.19 12.74 23.49
N LEU A 241 -20.17 13.43 23.00
CA LEU A 241 -20.23 14.17 21.74
C LEU A 241 -20.25 13.26 20.51
N VAL A 242 -19.65 12.05 20.63
CA VAL A 242 -19.72 11.04 19.59
C VAL A 242 -21.14 10.50 19.50
N GLY A 243 -21.72 10.58 18.30
CA GLY A 243 -23.12 10.19 18.07
C GLY A 243 -24.14 11.30 18.27
N ASN A 244 -23.79 12.39 18.96
CA ASN A 244 -24.62 13.60 19.02
C ASN A 244 -24.25 14.60 17.91
N PHE A 245 -23.19 14.36 17.17
CA PHE A 245 -22.74 15.17 16.05
C PHE A 245 -23.56 14.84 14.81
N SER A 246 -24.46 15.73 14.42
CA SER A 246 -25.56 15.47 13.49
C SER A 246 -25.22 15.50 12.00
N TYR A 247 -23.94 15.63 11.63
CA TYR A 247 -23.57 15.84 10.22
C TYR A 247 -24.03 14.75 9.26
N TYR A 248 -24.04 13.49 9.72
CA TYR A 248 -24.53 12.34 8.91
C TYR A 248 -25.66 11.56 9.60
N LEU A 249 -26.10 11.99 10.78
CA LEU A 249 -27.14 11.30 11.51
C LEU A 249 -28.49 11.95 11.19
N SER A 250 -29.20 11.43 10.22
CA SER A 250 -30.58 11.82 9.98
C SER A 250 -31.48 11.31 11.12
N GLY A 251 -32.01 12.23 11.93
CA GLY A 251 -33.14 11.96 12.82
C GLY A 251 -32.83 11.49 14.24
N GLY A 252 -32.51 12.43 15.14
CA GLY A 252 -32.63 12.28 16.59
C GLY A 252 -31.48 11.55 17.28
N MET A 253 -31.37 11.73 18.62
CA MET A 253 -30.39 11.04 19.46
C MET A 253 -30.54 9.52 19.36
N LYS A 254 -29.54 8.83 18.83
CA LYS A 254 -29.45 7.39 18.87
C LYS A 254 -28.88 6.94 20.23
N LYS A 255 -29.29 5.78 20.71
CA LYS A 255 -28.68 5.19 21.92
C LYS A 255 -27.20 4.93 21.66
N PRO A 256 -26.31 5.23 22.63
CA PRO A 256 -24.91 4.87 22.53
C PRO A 256 -24.73 3.39 22.21
N PHE A 257 -23.80 3.06 21.31
CA PHE A 257 -23.47 1.68 21.02
C PHE A 257 -22.63 1.07 22.15
N SER A 258 -22.68 -0.25 22.25
CA SER A 258 -21.82 -1.02 23.17
C SER A 258 -21.59 -2.41 22.59
N HIS A 259 -20.39 -2.66 22.09
CA HIS A 259 -20.00 -3.92 21.47
C HIS A 259 -19.07 -4.71 22.39
N ALA A 260 -19.40 -5.97 22.61
CA ALA A 260 -18.53 -6.96 23.25
C ALA A 260 -18.09 -7.97 22.19
N PHE A 261 -16.78 -8.20 22.07
CA PHE A 261 -16.19 -9.11 21.09
C PHE A 261 -16.27 -10.55 21.57
N LYS A 262 -17.14 -11.36 20.96
CA LYS A 262 -17.41 -12.74 21.36
C LYS A 262 -17.51 -13.67 20.15
N GLY A 263 -17.34 -14.98 20.39
CA GLY A 263 -17.42 -15.99 19.34
C GLY A 263 -16.11 -16.12 18.54
N ASP A 264 -16.17 -16.88 17.45
CA ASP A 264 -14.97 -17.28 16.68
C ASP A 264 -14.40 -16.12 15.86
N ASN A 265 -15.24 -15.18 15.43
CA ASN A 265 -14.82 -14.01 14.63
C ASN A 265 -14.44 -12.78 15.49
N ARG A 266 -14.31 -12.91 16.83
CA ARG A 266 -14.10 -11.77 17.74
C ARG A 266 -12.89 -10.91 17.40
N TYR A 267 -11.80 -11.51 16.91
CA TYR A 267 -10.58 -10.76 16.56
C TYR A 267 -10.70 -10.10 15.18
N VAL A 268 -11.38 -10.74 14.23
CA VAL A 268 -11.73 -10.12 12.94
C VAL A 268 -12.63 -8.90 13.17
N GLU A 269 -13.64 -9.04 14.04
CA GLU A 269 -14.51 -7.91 14.43
C GLU A 269 -13.73 -6.81 15.16
N PHE A 270 -12.81 -7.17 16.07
CA PHE A 270 -11.94 -6.22 16.75
C PHE A 270 -11.11 -5.41 15.77
N LYS A 271 -10.53 -6.04 14.75
CA LYS A 271 -9.71 -5.37 13.72
C LYS A 271 -10.49 -4.35 12.89
N THR A 272 -11.83 -4.43 12.86
CA THR A 272 -12.71 -3.45 12.19
C THR A 272 -13.34 -2.45 13.17
N SER A 273 -12.88 -2.39 14.41
CA SER A 273 -13.35 -1.44 15.42
C SER A 273 -12.35 -0.30 15.66
N GLY A 274 -12.83 0.82 16.21
CA GLY A 274 -11.96 1.93 16.61
C GLY A 274 -10.89 1.54 17.65
N LEU A 275 -11.10 0.47 18.42
CA LEU A 275 -10.14 -0.01 19.43
C LEU A 275 -8.85 -0.53 18.81
N VAL A 276 -8.87 -1.04 17.58
CA VAL A 276 -7.66 -1.55 16.92
C VAL A 276 -6.60 -0.45 16.77
N ASN A 277 -7.01 0.80 16.54
CA ASN A 277 -6.07 1.92 16.37
C ASN A 277 -5.25 2.19 17.65
N GLN A 278 -5.87 2.05 18.81
CA GLN A 278 -5.17 2.16 20.09
C GLN A 278 -4.19 1.00 20.29
N GLU A 279 -4.59 -0.21 19.91
CA GLU A 279 -3.74 -1.41 20.00
C GLU A 279 -2.52 -1.31 19.07
N ILE A 280 -2.71 -0.83 17.82
CA ILE A 280 -1.63 -0.59 16.86
C ILE A 280 -0.65 0.45 17.42
N THR A 281 -1.14 1.56 17.96
CA THR A 281 -0.26 2.57 18.58
C THR A 281 0.50 2.01 19.76
N ALA A 282 -0.14 1.20 20.60
CA ALA A 282 0.52 0.56 21.73
C ALA A 282 1.60 -0.44 21.30
N ALA A 283 1.37 -1.19 20.20
CA ALA A 283 2.38 -2.06 19.60
C ALA A 283 3.54 -1.26 18.99
N ALA A 284 3.25 -0.15 18.29
CA ALA A 284 4.28 0.73 17.74
C ALA A 284 5.15 1.36 18.84
N LYS A 285 4.56 1.78 19.95
CA LYS A 285 5.30 2.26 21.14
C LYS A 285 6.18 1.16 21.73
N ALA A 286 5.65 -0.06 21.88
CA ALA A 286 6.44 -1.20 22.36
C ALA A 286 7.60 -1.54 21.41
N CYS A 287 7.41 -1.40 20.10
CA CYS A 287 8.47 -1.54 19.10
C CYS A 287 9.55 -0.46 19.28
N LEU A 288 9.14 0.81 19.42
CA LEU A 288 10.08 1.93 19.67
C LEU A 288 10.89 1.73 20.95
N ASP A 289 10.24 1.31 22.03
CA ASP A 289 10.90 1.11 23.33
C ASP A 289 11.78 -0.15 23.35
N GLY A 290 11.36 -1.21 22.65
CA GLY A 290 12.04 -2.50 22.62
C GLY A 290 13.12 -2.64 21.54
N THR A 291 13.37 -1.61 20.73
CA THR A 291 14.36 -1.62 19.65
C THR A 291 15.23 -0.37 19.66
N MET A 292 16.28 -0.39 18.84
CA MET A 292 17.19 0.75 18.65
C MET A 292 16.73 1.71 17.54
N LEU A 293 15.47 1.62 17.09
CA LEU A 293 14.91 2.51 16.06
C LEU A 293 15.18 3.99 16.35
N GLY A 294 15.83 4.67 15.40
CA GLY A 294 16.14 6.10 15.43
C GLY A 294 17.17 6.54 16.47
N THR A 295 17.88 5.62 17.12
CA THR A 295 18.81 5.98 18.21
C THR A 295 20.19 6.40 17.73
N ASP A 296 20.59 6.03 16.54
CA ASP A 296 21.88 6.38 15.95
C ASP A 296 21.77 7.44 14.83
N ALA A 297 22.79 7.54 13.97
CA ALA A 297 22.84 8.49 12.86
C ALA A 297 22.31 7.89 11.54
N ILE A 298 22.00 6.59 11.52
CA ILE A 298 21.44 5.91 10.35
C ILE A 298 19.94 6.11 10.37
N THR A 299 19.37 6.44 9.21
CA THR A 299 17.92 6.54 9.10
C THR A 299 17.30 5.15 9.21
N ASP A 300 16.27 5.02 10.05
CA ASP A 300 15.45 3.82 10.21
C ASP A 300 14.05 4.04 9.65
N GLN A 301 13.27 2.96 9.50
CA GLN A 301 11.89 3.03 9.00
C GLN A 301 10.94 2.22 9.88
N LEU A 302 9.80 2.83 10.22
CA LEU A 302 8.66 2.18 10.85
C LEU A 302 7.41 2.40 9.98
N SER A 303 6.83 1.31 9.48
CA SER A 303 5.55 1.35 8.76
C SER A 303 4.43 0.91 9.70
N VAL A 304 3.36 1.71 9.79
CA VAL A 304 2.22 1.45 10.68
C VAL A 304 0.93 1.56 9.87
N ALA A 305 0.06 0.55 9.96
CA ALA A 305 -1.24 0.61 9.33
C ALA A 305 -2.35 0.73 10.38
N PHE A 306 -3.28 1.67 10.15
CA PHE A 306 -4.47 1.92 10.96
C PHE A 306 -5.74 1.58 10.20
N TYR A 307 -6.89 1.65 10.88
CA TYR A 307 -8.21 1.38 10.32
C TYR A 307 -9.15 2.58 10.50
N ALA A 308 -9.83 2.96 9.41
CA ALA A 308 -10.85 4.02 9.40
C ALA A 308 -12.16 3.61 8.69
N GLY A 309 -12.33 2.31 8.45
CA GLY A 309 -13.51 1.77 7.79
C GLY A 309 -14.68 1.50 8.75
N ARG A 310 -15.73 0.89 8.19
CA ARG A 310 -16.94 0.55 8.93
C ARG A 310 -16.77 -0.71 9.77
N PHE A 311 -17.40 -0.70 10.95
CA PHE A 311 -17.43 -1.86 11.83
C PHE A 311 -18.06 -3.08 11.14
N LYS A 312 -17.35 -4.21 11.14
CA LYS A 312 -17.72 -5.48 10.48
C LYS A 312 -17.97 -5.34 8.97
N HIS A 313 -17.41 -4.31 8.34
CA HIS A 313 -17.69 -3.98 6.94
C HIS A 313 -19.20 -3.84 6.65
N GLN A 314 -19.99 -3.51 7.70
CA GLN A 314 -21.45 -3.37 7.58
C GLN A 314 -21.81 -2.04 6.92
N GLN A 315 -22.70 -2.14 5.96
CA GLN A 315 -23.21 -1.01 5.20
C GLN A 315 -24.43 -0.39 5.91
N GLY A 316 -24.67 0.91 5.68
CA GLY A 316 -25.86 1.61 6.12
C GLY A 316 -25.68 2.51 7.35
N GLU A 317 -26.76 3.19 7.74
CA GLU A 317 -26.74 4.16 8.84
C GLU A 317 -26.52 3.56 10.24
N SER A 318 -26.69 2.25 10.38
CA SER A 318 -26.64 1.56 11.69
C SER A 318 -25.26 1.62 12.35
N THR A 319 -24.17 1.86 11.61
CA THR A 319 -22.79 1.88 12.12
C THR A 319 -22.10 3.25 11.97
N LEU A 320 -22.85 4.33 11.76
CA LEU A 320 -22.27 5.69 11.61
C LEU A 320 -21.68 6.21 12.91
N MET A 321 -22.24 5.86 14.06
CA MET A 321 -21.71 6.27 15.35
C MET A 321 -20.38 5.59 15.66
N GLU A 322 -20.28 4.30 15.36
CA GLU A 322 -19.04 3.53 15.40
C GLU A 322 -17.98 4.10 14.47
N LEU A 323 -18.36 4.54 13.28
CA LEU A 323 -17.46 5.17 12.34
C LEU A 323 -16.92 6.51 12.89
N GLN A 324 -17.79 7.36 13.45
CA GLN A 324 -17.35 8.59 14.13
C GLN A 324 -16.34 8.29 15.25
N ASP A 325 -16.66 7.33 16.12
CA ASP A 325 -15.76 6.94 17.21
C ASP A 325 -14.43 6.38 16.69
N THR A 326 -14.47 5.62 15.61
CA THR A 326 -13.26 5.10 14.94
C THR A 326 -12.34 6.24 14.51
N TYR A 327 -12.87 7.30 13.90
CA TYR A 327 -12.08 8.47 13.48
C TYR A 327 -11.55 9.27 14.66
N VAL A 328 -12.35 9.45 15.72
CA VAL A 328 -11.88 10.13 16.95
C VAL A 328 -10.77 9.34 17.64
N ARG A 329 -10.90 8.01 17.73
CA ARG A 329 -9.85 7.15 18.28
C ARG A 329 -8.60 7.12 17.40
N LEU A 330 -8.77 7.17 16.09
CA LEU A 330 -7.65 7.27 15.15
C LEU A 330 -6.89 8.60 15.36
N ASP A 331 -7.59 9.71 15.53
CA ASP A 331 -6.96 11.00 15.85
C ASP A 331 -6.10 10.93 17.11
N HIS A 332 -6.64 10.35 18.19
CA HIS A 332 -5.90 10.14 19.44
C HIS A 332 -4.71 9.19 19.25
N ALA A 333 -4.90 8.10 18.49
CA ALA A 333 -3.84 7.13 18.20
C ALA A 333 -2.69 7.75 17.41
N LEU A 334 -2.99 8.61 16.44
CA LEU A 334 -2.00 9.38 15.68
C LEU A 334 -1.25 10.37 16.57
N ALA A 335 -1.96 11.12 17.40
CA ALA A 335 -1.35 12.05 18.35
C ALA A 335 -0.36 11.35 19.30
N ASP A 336 -0.77 10.18 19.84
CA ASP A 336 0.07 9.37 20.72
C ASP A 336 1.29 8.77 20.00
N LEU A 337 1.13 8.32 18.75
CA LEU A 337 2.23 7.82 17.93
C LEU A 337 3.24 8.91 17.61
N ILE A 338 2.77 10.07 17.14
CA ILE A 338 3.62 11.24 16.83
C ILE A 338 4.42 11.63 18.07
N LYS A 339 3.75 11.78 19.21
CA LYS A 339 4.39 12.13 20.49
C LYS A 339 5.44 11.10 20.92
N ALA A 340 5.15 9.81 20.78
CA ALA A 340 6.10 8.75 21.13
C ALA A 340 7.34 8.76 20.25
N VAL A 341 7.17 8.95 18.94
CA VAL A 341 8.28 9.05 17.99
C VAL A 341 9.10 10.31 18.26
N GLU A 342 8.46 11.46 18.42
CA GLU A 342 9.16 12.73 18.73
C GLU A 342 9.93 12.66 20.06
N HIS A 343 9.38 11.99 21.06
CA HIS A 343 10.08 11.74 22.31
C HIS A 343 11.33 10.86 22.13
N LYS A 344 11.23 9.85 21.26
CA LYS A 344 12.33 8.89 21.01
C LYS A 344 13.50 9.53 20.23
N VAL A 345 13.19 10.25 19.14
CA VAL A 345 14.22 10.72 18.19
C VAL A 345 14.38 12.24 18.15
N GLY A 346 13.46 12.98 18.72
CA GLY A 346 13.32 14.44 18.61
C GLY A 346 12.50 14.86 17.39
N GLU A 347 11.69 15.89 17.55
CA GLU A 347 10.74 16.40 16.54
C GLU A 347 11.41 16.68 15.18
N LYS A 348 12.60 17.29 15.17
CA LYS A 348 13.33 17.64 13.94
C LYS A 348 13.99 16.46 13.23
N ASN A 349 13.96 15.27 13.83
CA ASN A 349 14.60 14.05 13.32
C ASN A 349 13.58 13.00 12.87
N ALA A 350 12.29 13.24 13.02
CA ALA A 350 11.21 12.35 12.58
C ALA A 350 10.58 12.89 11.31
N LEU A 351 10.40 12.03 10.31
CA LEU A 351 9.64 12.31 9.09
C LEU A 351 8.44 11.37 9.03
N PHE A 352 7.25 11.94 8.97
CA PHE A 352 6.00 11.19 8.84
C PHE A 352 5.42 11.35 7.44
N VAL A 353 4.85 10.29 6.92
CA VAL A 353 3.92 10.34 5.78
C VAL A 353 2.66 9.59 6.13
N LEU A 354 1.50 10.17 5.83
CA LEU A 354 0.19 9.57 6.03
C LEU A 354 -0.60 9.60 4.73
N THR A 355 -1.25 8.47 4.39
CA THR A 355 -2.21 8.37 3.29
C THR A 355 -3.23 7.25 3.53
N SER A 356 -4.20 7.10 2.62
CA SER A 356 -5.25 6.08 2.63
C SER A 356 -4.92 4.91 1.72
N THR A 357 -5.62 3.77 1.92
CA THR A 357 -5.67 2.66 0.94
C THR A 357 -6.47 3.00 -0.32
N GLY A 358 -7.23 4.10 -0.32
CA GLY A 358 -7.92 4.62 -1.50
C GLY A 358 -9.18 3.86 -1.90
N TYR A 359 -9.66 2.92 -1.08
CA TYR A 359 -10.94 2.27 -1.26
C TYR A 359 -11.81 2.38 -0.01
N THR A 360 -13.09 2.03 -0.11
CA THR A 360 -14.02 1.98 1.02
C THR A 360 -15.10 0.93 0.76
N ASP A 361 -15.53 0.28 1.83
CA ASP A 361 -16.70 -0.62 1.82
C ASP A 361 -18.02 0.14 1.92
N GLU A 362 -18.01 1.46 1.77
CA GLU A 362 -19.22 2.24 1.92
C GLU A 362 -20.23 2.06 0.83
N ALA A 363 -21.41 1.91 1.32
CA ALA A 363 -22.62 1.57 0.69
C ALA A 363 -23.70 2.63 0.68
N ASN A 364 -24.74 2.23 0.08
CA ASN A 364 -26.16 2.60 0.18
C ASN A 364 -26.50 4.08 0.29
N ILE A 365 -26.17 4.80 -0.79
CA ILE A 365 -27.05 5.89 -1.22
C ILE A 365 -28.17 5.20 -2.01
N ASP A 366 -29.41 5.43 -1.64
CA ASP A 366 -30.56 5.00 -2.44
C ASP A 366 -30.57 5.79 -3.77
N LEU A 367 -29.89 5.22 -4.77
CA LEU A 367 -29.72 5.84 -6.09
C LEU A 367 -31.03 5.85 -6.88
N THR A 368 -32.03 5.07 -6.44
CA THR A 368 -33.37 5.06 -7.10
C THR A 368 -34.05 6.40 -6.95
N LYS A 369 -33.80 7.14 -5.85
CA LYS A 369 -34.24 8.52 -5.65
C LYS A 369 -33.75 9.49 -6.73
N TYR A 370 -32.63 9.19 -7.34
CA TYR A 370 -32.00 9.98 -8.39
C TYR A 370 -32.26 9.42 -9.79
N ARG A 371 -33.13 8.41 -9.92
CA ARG A 371 -33.43 7.70 -11.19
C ARG A 371 -32.18 7.12 -11.87
N ILE A 372 -31.17 6.78 -11.11
CA ILE A 372 -29.99 6.08 -11.59
C ILE A 372 -30.34 4.59 -11.64
N PRO A 373 -30.15 3.90 -12.78
CA PRO A 373 -30.39 2.48 -12.88
C PRO A 373 -29.53 1.72 -11.88
N THR A 374 -30.15 0.86 -11.09
CA THR A 374 -29.48 0.06 -10.08
C THR A 374 -29.90 -1.40 -10.23
N GLY A 375 -29.04 -2.30 -9.82
CA GLY A 375 -29.30 -3.72 -9.88
C GLY A 375 -28.24 -4.50 -9.11
N THR A 376 -28.29 -5.82 -9.24
CA THR A 376 -27.29 -6.72 -8.68
C THR A 376 -26.60 -7.47 -9.80
N PHE A 377 -25.30 -7.28 -9.96
CA PHE A 377 -24.45 -8.05 -10.84
C PHE A 377 -23.86 -9.24 -10.08
N ASP A 378 -24.31 -10.44 -10.41
CA ASP A 378 -23.84 -11.68 -9.81
C ASP A 378 -22.74 -12.29 -10.69
N MET A 379 -21.51 -12.24 -10.21
CA MET A 379 -20.32 -12.71 -10.92
C MET A 379 -20.39 -14.21 -11.24
N ARG A 380 -20.93 -15.00 -10.34
CA ARG A 380 -21.08 -16.45 -10.54
C ARG A 380 -22.07 -16.77 -11.65
N LYS A 381 -23.19 -16.06 -11.70
CA LYS A 381 -24.16 -16.20 -12.80
C LYS A 381 -23.57 -15.78 -14.13
N ALA A 382 -22.84 -14.67 -14.16
CA ALA A 382 -22.16 -14.20 -15.37
C ALA A 382 -21.13 -15.24 -15.87
N ALA A 383 -20.32 -15.79 -14.97
CA ALA A 383 -19.35 -16.84 -15.29
C ALA A 383 -20.01 -18.14 -15.81
N ALA A 384 -21.12 -18.57 -15.20
CA ALA A 384 -21.87 -19.74 -15.63
C ALA A 384 -22.51 -19.55 -17.01
N LEU A 385 -23.12 -18.39 -17.26
CA LEU A 385 -23.69 -18.06 -18.56
C LEU A 385 -22.62 -17.97 -19.64
N LEU A 386 -21.47 -17.37 -19.34
CA LEU A 386 -20.32 -17.36 -20.24
C LEU A 386 -19.86 -18.77 -20.59
N ASN A 387 -19.74 -19.64 -19.59
CA ASN A 387 -19.35 -21.03 -19.86
C ASN A 387 -20.34 -21.74 -20.78
N LEU A 388 -21.66 -21.58 -20.57
CA LEU A 388 -22.70 -22.12 -21.44
C LEU A 388 -22.59 -21.58 -22.87
N TYR A 389 -22.36 -20.28 -23.02
CA TYR A 389 -22.16 -19.65 -24.32
C TYR A 389 -20.95 -20.24 -25.06
N LEU A 390 -19.80 -20.36 -24.39
CA LEU A 390 -18.59 -20.93 -25.00
C LEU A 390 -18.76 -22.42 -25.34
N VAL A 391 -19.50 -23.19 -24.52
CA VAL A 391 -19.86 -24.58 -24.80
C VAL A 391 -20.72 -24.69 -26.06
N ALA A 392 -21.66 -23.78 -26.25
CA ALA A 392 -22.52 -23.75 -27.44
C ALA A 392 -21.72 -23.51 -28.74
N ILE A 393 -20.63 -22.73 -28.67
CA ILE A 393 -19.79 -22.40 -29.84
C ILE A 393 -18.71 -23.48 -30.07
N TYR A 394 -18.00 -23.89 -29.01
CA TYR A 394 -16.79 -24.68 -29.10
C TYR A 394 -16.96 -26.12 -28.63
N GLY A 395 -18.20 -26.51 -28.26
CA GLY A 395 -18.53 -27.87 -27.78
C GLY A 395 -18.18 -28.05 -26.29
N GLN A 396 -18.51 -29.24 -25.79
CA GLN A 396 -18.39 -29.62 -24.37
C GLN A 396 -17.05 -29.27 -23.74
N GLY A 397 -17.11 -28.69 -22.52
CA GLY A 397 -15.94 -28.37 -21.70
C GLY A 397 -16.21 -27.32 -20.65
N ASN A 398 -15.30 -27.20 -19.68
CA ASN A 398 -15.32 -26.13 -18.70
C ASN A 398 -14.33 -25.05 -19.12
N PHE A 399 -14.81 -24.01 -19.82
CA PHE A 399 -13.99 -22.92 -20.34
C PHE A 399 -13.67 -21.86 -19.28
N VAL A 400 -14.52 -21.72 -18.26
CA VAL A 400 -14.29 -20.79 -17.14
C VAL A 400 -13.76 -21.57 -15.95
N GLU A 401 -12.49 -21.35 -15.62
CA GLU A 401 -11.82 -22.05 -14.51
C GLU A 401 -12.27 -21.50 -13.16
N ALA A 402 -12.27 -20.17 -13.01
CA ALA A 402 -12.68 -19.48 -11.79
C ALA A 402 -13.08 -18.04 -12.04
N CYS A 403 -13.76 -17.44 -11.07
CA CYS A 403 -13.95 -16.00 -10.98
C CYS A 403 -13.57 -15.51 -9.57
N LEU A 404 -12.72 -14.48 -9.49
CA LEU A 404 -12.27 -13.86 -8.26
C LEU A 404 -12.31 -12.34 -8.41
N GLY A 405 -12.96 -11.64 -7.47
CA GLY A 405 -13.29 -10.24 -7.68
C GLY A 405 -14.07 -10.08 -8.98
N THR A 406 -13.78 -9.06 -9.74
CA THR A 406 -14.38 -8.81 -11.07
C THR A 406 -13.62 -9.50 -12.22
N GLN A 407 -12.78 -10.50 -11.92
CA GLN A 407 -11.93 -11.16 -12.89
C GLN A 407 -12.39 -12.58 -13.18
N ILE A 408 -12.32 -12.96 -14.46
CA ILE A 408 -12.58 -14.32 -14.96
C ILE A 408 -11.26 -14.92 -15.43
N TYR A 409 -11.01 -16.16 -15.01
CA TYR A 409 -9.88 -17.00 -15.41
C TYR A 409 -10.39 -18.07 -16.37
N LEU A 410 -9.88 -18.08 -17.60
CA LEU A 410 -10.22 -19.08 -18.60
C LEU A 410 -9.33 -20.33 -18.48
N ASN A 411 -9.88 -21.46 -18.88
CA ASN A 411 -9.16 -22.72 -18.91
C ASN A 411 -8.27 -22.82 -20.15
N HIS A 412 -7.04 -22.34 -20.03
CA HIS A 412 -6.06 -22.35 -21.14
C HIS A 412 -5.76 -23.76 -21.64
N LYS A 413 -5.73 -24.76 -20.75
CA LYS A 413 -5.47 -26.16 -21.13
C LYS A 413 -6.56 -26.70 -22.06
N LEU A 414 -7.83 -26.38 -21.77
CA LEU A 414 -8.94 -26.78 -22.61
C LEU A 414 -8.90 -26.06 -23.97
N VAL A 415 -8.59 -24.75 -23.97
CA VAL A 415 -8.45 -23.95 -25.19
C VAL A 415 -7.37 -24.57 -26.10
N GLU A 416 -6.22 -24.91 -25.52
CA GLU A 416 -5.11 -25.55 -26.22
C GLU A 416 -5.46 -26.97 -26.73
N GLN A 417 -6.06 -27.83 -25.89
CA GLN A 417 -6.50 -29.18 -26.26
C GLN A 417 -7.50 -29.17 -27.42
N LYS A 418 -8.35 -28.16 -27.48
CA LYS A 418 -9.32 -27.97 -28.57
C LYS A 418 -8.73 -27.28 -29.79
N GLN A 419 -7.44 -26.89 -29.75
CA GLN A 419 -6.74 -26.13 -30.79
C GLN A 419 -7.45 -24.82 -31.16
N LEU A 420 -8.03 -24.13 -30.15
CA LEU A 420 -8.73 -22.88 -30.34
C LEU A 420 -7.74 -21.70 -30.27
N ASN A 421 -8.02 -20.64 -31.01
CA ASN A 421 -7.30 -19.38 -30.88
C ASN A 421 -7.77 -18.62 -29.63
N LEU A 422 -6.88 -18.47 -28.64
CA LEU A 422 -7.22 -17.78 -27.39
C LEU A 422 -7.71 -16.32 -27.64
N ALA A 423 -7.14 -15.61 -28.61
CA ALA A 423 -7.58 -14.25 -28.93
C ALA A 423 -9.04 -14.21 -29.43
N GLU A 424 -9.46 -15.20 -30.25
CA GLU A 424 -10.84 -15.31 -30.68
C GLU A 424 -11.78 -15.68 -29.51
N VAL A 425 -11.35 -16.59 -28.62
CA VAL A 425 -12.12 -16.94 -27.41
C VAL A 425 -12.31 -15.72 -26.52
N LEU A 426 -11.28 -14.89 -26.36
CA LEU A 426 -11.33 -13.66 -25.56
C LEU A 426 -12.25 -12.61 -26.21
N GLU A 427 -12.20 -12.44 -27.53
CA GLU A 427 -13.07 -11.52 -28.25
C GLU A 427 -14.55 -11.91 -28.09
N ARG A 428 -14.89 -13.17 -28.30
CA ARG A 428 -16.26 -13.69 -28.09
C ARG A 428 -16.69 -13.58 -26.63
N THR A 429 -15.79 -13.81 -25.70
CA THR A 429 -16.05 -13.62 -24.26
C THR A 429 -16.38 -12.16 -23.95
N GLN A 430 -15.62 -11.22 -24.51
CA GLN A 430 -15.89 -9.80 -24.36
C GLN A 430 -17.24 -9.40 -24.93
N ASP A 431 -17.53 -9.83 -26.17
CA ASP A 431 -18.79 -9.51 -26.86
C ASP A 431 -20.02 -10.04 -26.10
N PHE A 432 -19.90 -11.26 -25.56
CA PHE A 432 -20.97 -11.85 -24.75
C PHE A 432 -21.18 -11.09 -23.43
N LEU A 433 -20.10 -10.83 -22.69
CA LEU A 433 -20.20 -10.19 -21.37
C LEU A 433 -20.69 -8.74 -21.46
N LEU A 434 -20.38 -8.02 -22.54
CA LEU A 434 -20.89 -6.66 -22.79
C LEU A 434 -22.40 -6.60 -22.97
N GLN A 435 -23.06 -7.72 -23.27
CA GLN A 435 -24.52 -7.79 -23.41
C GLN A 435 -25.23 -8.01 -22.06
N LEU A 436 -24.49 -8.34 -21.01
CA LEU A 436 -25.08 -8.57 -19.70
C LEU A 436 -25.44 -7.26 -19.02
N GLU A 437 -26.63 -7.25 -18.42
CA GLU A 437 -27.12 -6.09 -17.66
C GLU A 437 -26.18 -5.81 -16.47
N GLY A 438 -25.85 -4.53 -16.28
CA GLY A 438 -24.94 -4.09 -15.22
C GLY A 438 -23.46 -4.10 -15.60
N VAL A 439 -23.10 -4.58 -16.79
CA VAL A 439 -21.72 -4.48 -17.29
C VAL A 439 -21.52 -3.14 -17.99
N LYS A 440 -20.51 -2.37 -17.55
CA LYS A 440 -20.13 -1.09 -18.17
C LYS A 440 -19.09 -1.30 -19.26
N ASP A 441 -18.06 -2.09 -18.99
CA ASP A 441 -17.00 -2.44 -19.93
C ASP A 441 -16.37 -3.80 -19.56
N VAL A 442 -15.69 -4.40 -20.54
CA VAL A 442 -14.98 -5.67 -20.38
C VAL A 442 -13.58 -5.54 -20.98
N TYR A 443 -12.58 -5.83 -20.18
CA TYR A 443 -11.17 -5.74 -20.56
C TYR A 443 -10.57 -7.13 -20.64
N THR A 444 -10.27 -7.59 -21.84
CA THR A 444 -9.50 -8.83 -22.05
C THR A 444 -8.01 -8.58 -21.88
N SER A 445 -7.25 -9.62 -21.55
CA SER A 445 -5.79 -9.56 -21.48
C SER A 445 -5.17 -9.01 -22.76
N THR A 446 -5.68 -9.42 -23.94
CA THR A 446 -5.24 -8.89 -25.24
C THR A 446 -5.50 -7.39 -25.37
N ARG A 447 -6.71 -6.92 -25.01
CA ARG A 447 -7.06 -5.50 -25.04
C ARG A 447 -6.18 -4.68 -24.09
N LEU A 448 -5.86 -5.22 -22.91
CA LEU A 448 -4.99 -4.55 -21.93
C LEU A 448 -3.53 -4.50 -22.37
N LEU A 449 -3.01 -5.53 -23.01
CA LEU A 449 -1.60 -5.59 -23.41
C LEU A 449 -1.35 -4.87 -24.74
N GLN A 450 -2.26 -4.98 -25.72
CA GLN A 450 -2.06 -4.52 -27.10
C GLN A 450 -2.96 -3.36 -27.51
N GLY A 451 -4.00 -3.05 -26.76
CA GLY A 451 -4.98 -2.01 -27.08
C GLY A 451 -4.40 -0.59 -26.96
N ALA A 452 -5.15 0.37 -27.52
CA ALA A 452 -4.77 1.78 -27.47
C ALA A 452 -4.72 2.32 -26.03
N TRP A 453 -3.80 3.26 -25.80
CA TRP A 453 -3.67 3.93 -24.52
C TRP A 453 -4.67 5.10 -24.44
N THR A 454 -5.78 4.86 -23.77
CA THR A 454 -6.74 5.91 -23.40
C THR A 454 -6.69 6.15 -21.89
N PRO A 455 -7.05 7.34 -21.37
CA PRO A 455 -6.97 7.63 -19.93
C PRO A 455 -7.74 6.61 -19.06
N GLY A 456 -8.92 6.15 -19.50
CA GLY A 456 -9.71 5.15 -18.78
C GLY A 456 -9.00 3.80 -18.69
N ILE A 457 -8.47 3.32 -19.79
CA ILE A 457 -7.77 2.03 -19.88
C ILE A 457 -6.43 2.03 -19.11
N SER A 458 -5.77 3.17 -19.01
CA SER A 458 -4.45 3.26 -18.35
C SER A 458 -4.50 2.84 -16.88
N ARG A 459 -5.57 3.20 -16.16
CA ARG A 459 -5.76 2.82 -14.75
C ARG A 459 -6.08 1.33 -14.59
N ILE A 460 -6.89 0.76 -15.49
CA ILE A 460 -7.18 -0.68 -15.48
C ILE A 460 -5.89 -1.46 -15.77
N ARG A 461 -5.13 -1.02 -16.78
CA ARG A 461 -3.85 -1.62 -17.16
C ARG A 461 -2.81 -1.56 -16.04
N ALA A 462 -2.74 -0.46 -15.28
CA ALA A 462 -1.87 -0.34 -14.12
C ALA A 462 -2.20 -1.38 -13.03
N GLY A 463 -3.46 -1.77 -12.90
CA GLY A 463 -3.91 -2.84 -11.99
C GLY A 463 -3.73 -4.27 -12.54
N TYR A 464 -3.31 -4.44 -13.79
CA TYR A 464 -3.22 -5.74 -14.45
C TYR A 464 -1.80 -6.30 -14.46
N ASN A 465 -1.64 -7.54 -14.01
CA ASN A 465 -0.40 -8.31 -14.14
C ASN A 465 -0.69 -9.67 -14.77
N GLN A 466 -0.02 -10.00 -15.86
CA GLN A 466 -0.30 -11.20 -16.66
C GLN A 466 -0.16 -12.51 -15.87
N GLN A 467 0.69 -12.56 -14.85
CA GLN A 467 0.92 -13.77 -14.05
C GLN A 467 -0.20 -14.02 -13.03
N CYS A 468 -0.78 -12.95 -12.49
CA CYS A 468 -1.70 -13.00 -11.35
C CYS A 468 -3.15 -12.66 -11.72
N SER A 469 -3.34 -11.78 -12.72
CA SER A 469 -4.69 -11.35 -13.11
C SER A 469 -5.43 -12.40 -13.94
N GLY A 470 -6.76 -12.30 -13.92
CA GLY A 470 -7.64 -13.07 -14.80
C GLY A 470 -7.47 -12.69 -16.29
N ASP A 471 -7.98 -13.51 -17.16
CA ASP A 471 -7.94 -13.28 -18.61
C ASP A 471 -8.89 -12.16 -19.04
N VAL A 472 -9.94 -11.95 -18.24
CA VAL A 472 -10.98 -10.95 -18.46
C VAL A 472 -11.28 -10.23 -17.17
N MET A 473 -11.33 -8.90 -17.23
CA MET A 473 -11.74 -8.01 -16.14
C MET A 473 -13.06 -7.34 -16.52
N ILE A 474 -14.06 -7.41 -15.64
CA ILE A 474 -15.37 -6.82 -15.85
C ILE A 474 -15.44 -5.53 -15.05
N GLU A 475 -15.81 -4.42 -15.71
CA GLU A 475 -16.19 -3.19 -15.06
C GLU A 475 -17.70 -3.15 -14.91
N VAL A 476 -18.17 -3.23 -13.67
CA VAL A 476 -19.60 -3.17 -13.35
C VAL A 476 -20.05 -1.73 -13.31
N ALA A 477 -21.25 -1.45 -13.79
CA ALA A 477 -21.81 -0.09 -13.85
C ALA A 477 -22.00 0.51 -12.46
N ALA A 478 -21.71 1.81 -12.33
CA ALA A 478 -21.92 2.55 -11.09
C ALA A 478 -23.38 2.46 -10.63
N GLY A 479 -23.58 2.31 -9.33
CA GLY A 479 -24.92 2.14 -8.74
C GLY A 479 -25.43 0.71 -8.71
N TRP A 480 -24.70 -0.22 -9.31
CA TRP A 480 -24.99 -1.65 -9.19
C TRP A 480 -24.29 -2.25 -7.98
N HIS A 481 -24.94 -3.24 -7.37
CA HIS A 481 -24.30 -4.10 -6.39
C HIS A 481 -23.57 -5.23 -7.09
N TYR A 482 -22.27 -5.30 -6.89
CA TYR A 482 -21.48 -6.46 -7.26
C TYR A 482 -21.58 -7.50 -6.16
N VAL A 483 -21.93 -8.74 -6.50
CA VAL A 483 -21.95 -9.86 -5.57
C VAL A 483 -21.20 -11.05 -6.15
N ASN A 484 -20.45 -11.72 -5.28
CA ASN A 484 -19.82 -12.98 -5.59
C ASN A 484 -20.00 -13.92 -4.39
N SER A 485 -20.85 -14.92 -4.52
CA SER A 485 -21.19 -15.86 -3.45
C SER A 485 -20.02 -16.74 -3.04
N ASP A 486 -19.06 -17.00 -3.94
CA ASP A 486 -17.91 -17.85 -3.65
C ASP A 486 -16.87 -17.11 -2.79
N THR A 487 -16.70 -15.80 -3.02
CA THR A 487 -15.80 -14.94 -2.25
C THR A 487 -16.48 -14.20 -1.11
N ARG A 488 -17.83 -14.28 -1.02
CA ARG A 488 -18.69 -13.54 -0.09
C ARG A 488 -18.59 -12.01 -0.26
N GLU A 489 -18.20 -11.57 -1.43
CA GLU A 489 -18.15 -10.14 -1.76
C GLU A 489 -19.55 -9.59 -2.00
N ASN A 490 -19.82 -8.41 -1.47
CA ASN A 490 -21.03 -7.63 -1.74
C ASN A 490 -20.65 -6.15 -1.63
N GLN A 491 -20.45 -5.50 -2.76
CA GLN A 491 -19.96 -4.13 -2.83
C GLN A 491 -20.84 -3.29 -3.76
N LEU A 492 -21.12 -2.06 -3.35
CA LEU A 492 -21.72 -1.06 -4.25
C LEU A 492 -20.63 -0.52 -5.17
N VAL A 493 -20.82 -0.63 -6.48
CA VAL A 493 -19.90 -0.07 -7.46
C VAL A 493 -20.16 1.43 -7.60
N ARG A 494 -19.10 2.22 -7.42
CA ARG A 494 -19.13 3.69 -7.55
C ARG A 494 -18.20 4.14 -8.67
N GLU A 495 -18.64 5.13 -9.42
CA GLU A 495 -17.78 5.84 -10.38
C GLU A 495 -17.03 6.99 -9.72
N SER A 496 -17.60 7.55 -8.65
CA SER A 496 -17.01 8.69 -7.98
C SER A 496 -15.73 8.32 -7.26
N TYR A 497 -14.70 9.08 -7.56
CA TYR A 497 -13.43 9.07 -6.88
C TYR A 497 -13.60 9.40 -5.39
N ILE A 498 -12.97 8.61 -4.53
CA ILE A 498 -12.93 8.88 -3.10
C ILE A 498 -11.70 9.73 -2.84
N SER A 499 -11.91 10.96 -2.39
CA SER A 499 -10.82 11.85 -2.00
C SER A 499 -10.21 11.42 -0.68
N TYR A 500 -8.89 11.49 -0.61
CA TYR A 500 -8.09 11.31 0.60
C TYR A 500 -6.78 12.08 0.47
N PRO A 501 -6.15 12.48 1.58
CA PRO A 501 -4.92 13.25 1.52
C PRO A 501 -3.67 12.38 1.45
N ILE A 502 -2.58 12.96 0.94
CA ILE A 502 -1.21 12.60 1.29
C ILE A 502 -0.67 13.72 2.16
N ILE A 503 -0.20 13.39 3.36
CA ILE A 503 0.33 14.36 4.32
C ILE A 503 1.76 13.99 4.67
N PHE A 504 2.71 14.89 4.42
CA PHE A 504 4.07 14.80 4.95
C PHE A 504 4.21 15.76 6.13
N TYR A 505 4.87 15.33 7.21
CA TYR A 505 5.06 16.12 8.41
C TYR A 505 6.42 15.84 9.06
N GLY A 506 7.08 16.86 9.61
CA GLY A 506 8.31 16.74 10.40
C GLY A 506 9.58 17.13 9.65
N ALA A 507 10.63 16.33 9.79
CA ALA A 507 11.98 16.64 9.31
C ALA A 507 12.03 17.05 7.83
N GLY A 508 12.51 18.27 7.56
CA GLY A 508 12.69 18.78 6.20
C GLY A 508 11.40 19.17 5.45
N VAL A 509 10.24 19.04 6.09
CA VAL A 509 8.94 19.37 5.49
C VAL A 509 8.56 20.81 5.80
N LYS A 510 8.09 21.54 4.79
CA LYS A 510 7.48 22.87 4.95
C LYS A 510 5.96 22.72 4.86
N ALA A 511 5.24 23.36 5.79
CA ALA A 511 3.78 23.40 5.76
C ALA A 511 3.28 24.04 4.46
N GLU A 512 2.46 23.31 3.73
CA GLU A 512 1.88 23.74 2.45
C GLU A 512 0.63 22.92 2.16
N LYS A 513 -0.40 23.53 1.61
CA LYS A 513 -1.60 22.83 1.12
C LYS A 513 -1.68 22.96 -0.39
N THR A 514 -1.82 21.83 -1.07
CA THR A 514 -1.88 21.73 -2.53
C THR A 514 -3.10 20.94 -2.95
N GLU A 515 -3.84 21.47 -3.93
CA GLU A 515 -5.02 20.82 -4.55
C GLU A 515 -4.69 20.15 -5.89
N THR A 516 -3.43 20.21 -6.32
CA THR A 516 -2.99 19.52 -7.55
C THR A 516 -3.11 18.00 -7.36
N PRO A 517 -3.81 17.29 -8.26
CA PRO A 517 -3.92 15.84 -8.20
C PRO A 517 -2.55 15.16 -8.24
N VAL A 518 -2.32 14.23 -7.32
CA VAL A 518 -1.07 13.46 -7.22
C VAL A 518 -1.38 11.97 -7.03
N THR A 519 -0.43 11.11 -7.37
CA THR A 519 -0.57 9.67 -7.17
C THR A 519 0.30 9.15 -6.02
N VAL A 520 -0.20 8.14 -5.30
CA VAL A 520 0.44 7.55 -4.11
C VAL A 520 1.81 6.94 -4.41
N ASP A 521 2.03 6.42 -5.62
CA ASP A 521 3.31 5.86 -6.07
C ASP A 521 4.46 6.90 -6.11
N ARG A 522 4.16 8.20 -5.97
CA ARG A 522 5.16 9.26 -5.80
C ARG A 522 5.65 9.42 -4.36
N ILE A 523 5.05 8.74 -3.39
CA ILE A 523 5.49 8.78 -1.99
C ILE A 523 6.86 8.11 -1.85
N ALA A 524 7.04 6.91 -2.38
CA ALA A 524 8.31 6.18 -2.28
C ALA A 524 9.52 6.97 -2.82
N PRO A 525 9.50 7.56 -4.04
CA PRO A 525 10.61 8.39 -4.50
C PRO A 525 10.80 9.67 -3.66
N THR A 526 9.73 10.22 -3.07
CA THR A 526 9.82 11.37 -2.17
C THR A 526 10.57 11.01 -0.88
N LEU A 527 10.22 9.88 -0.26
CA LEU A 527 10.92 9.36 0.92
C LEU A 527 12.36 9.01 0.61
N SER A 528 12.62 8.34 -0.52
CA SER A 528 13.98 8.01 -0.95
C SER A 528 14.83 9.26 -1.12
N LYS A 529 14.28 10.33 -1.73
CA LYS A 529 14.95 11.62 -1.84
C LYS A 529 15.23 12.25 -0.47
N ALA A 530 14.25 12.22 0.45
CA ALA A 530 14.41 12.77 1.80
C ALA A 530 15.50 12.03 2.59
N MET A 531 15.65 10.73 2.42
CA MET A 531 16.69 9.89 3.01
C MET A 531 18.01 9.87 2.24
N ARG A 532 18.06 10.49 1.04
CA ARG A 532 19.21 10.47 0.11
C ARG A 532 19.65 9.05 -0.28
N ILE A 533 18.69 8.17 -0.49
CA ILE A 533 18.91 6.82 -0.98
C ILE A 533 18.35 6.68 -2.40
N ARG A 534 18.67 5.58 -3.04
CA ARG A 534 18.06 5.21 -4.32
C ARG A 534 16.56 4.95 -4.14
N ALA A 535 15.75 5.36 -5.10
CA ALA A 535 14.34 4.95 -5.15
C ALA A 535 14.22 3.45 -5.47
N PRO A 536 13.12 2.78 -5.05
CA PRO A 536 12.85 1.40 -5.43
C PRO A 536 12.99 1.16 -6.93
N ASN A 537 13.43 -0.05 -7.29
CA ASN A 537 13.86 -0.37 -8.67
C ASN A 537 12.78 -0.21 -9.75
N ALA A 538 11.50 -0.33 -9.40
CA ALA A 538 10.37 -0.14 -10.31
C ALA A 538 9.73 1.27 -10.23
N CYS A 539 10.30 2.17 -9.44
CA CYS A 539 9.79 3.52 -9.29
C CYS A 539 10.12 4.36 -10.53
N ALA A 540 9.09 4.79 -11.26
CA ALA A 540 9.24 5.54 -12.52
C ALA A 540 8.93 7.04 -12.38
N LEU A 541 8.31 7.48 -11.29
CA LEU A 541 7.84 8.85 -11.12
C LEU A 541 8.80 9.70 -10.31
N ALA A 542 8.78 11.01 -10.59
CA ALA A 542 9.55 11.98 -9.83
C ALA A 542 8.96 12.19 -8.41
N PRO A 543 9.78 12.52 -7.41
CA PRO A 543 9.32 12.87 -6.07
C PRO A 543 8.35 14.07 -6.11
N LEU A 544 7.54 14.22 -5.07
CA LEU A 544 6.55 15.29 -4.92
C LEU A 544 7.22 16.65 -4.61
N PHE A 545 8.34 16.62 -3.91
CA PHE A 545 9.13 17.83 -3.55
C PHE A 545 10.60 17.49 -3.31
#